data_ffa131e952893ba637120dc43eee72da
#
_entry.id   ffa131e952893ba637120dc43eee72da
#
_cell.length_a   1.000
_cell.length_b   1.000
_cell.length_c   1.000
_cell.angle_alpha   90.00
_cell.angle_beta   90.00
_cell.angle_gamma   90.00
#
_symmetry.space_group_name_H-M   'P 1'
#
loop_
_entity.id
_entity.type
_entity.pdbx_description
1 polymer ?
#
loop_
_entity_poly.entity_id
_entity_poly.type
_entity_poly.pdbx_seq_one_letter_code
_entity_poly.pdbx_strand_id
1 'polypeptide(L)'
;MRILVSNDDGIYSPGIAALAEVASEFGTVRVVAPDVERSSTGHAITASRPLSYRVTNIKGLTAYRVNGTPADCVSLGSYHWEKVDAVLSGLNIGLNLGNSTGHSGTVAAAKQAALLGLRGIALSAPSGVEPDFEPFKPWIRRVLQRLLGDVRLPLVNVNFPREPRGMMWARASVRRYDGRIVPVKDPAGRTLFWSTVVPIEDADEGTDRWAVEQGWISLTPLRLDPTDDAQLTDARAAWPFDDEMAMALSPGTSSPEAARTVRDDEADASLTKTGATAAEAAQAK
;
A
#
# COMPACT_ATOMS: atom_id res chain seq x y z
N MET A 1 -8.12 -12.60 -14.91
CA MET A 1 -7.56 -12.07 -13.66
C MET A 1 -8.44 -10.92 -13.18
N ARG A 2 -8.63 -10.77 -11.86
CA ARG A 2 -9.31 -9.62 -11.24
C ARG A 2 -8.28 -8.72 -10.59
N ILE A 3 -8.15 -7.50 -11.09
CA ILE A 3 -7.10 -6.55 -10.70
C ILE A 3 -7.74 -5.36 -10.00
N LEU A 4 -7.42 -5.17 -8.73
CA LEU A 4 -7.79 -3.98 -7.97
C LEU A 4 -6.73 -2.90 -8.18
N VAL A 5 -7.14 -1.70 -8.57
CA VAL A 5 -6.23 -0.56 -8.73
C VAL A 5 -6.52 0.49 -7.66
N SER A 6 -5.47 0.96 -6.98
CA SER A 6 -5.54 1.98 -5.94
C SER A 6 -4.39 2.99 -6.09
N ASN A 7 -4.36 4.04 -5.27
CA ASN A 7 -3.27 5.00 -5.17
C ASN A 7 -3.37 5.82 -3.88
N ASP A 8 -2.49 6.81 -3.69
CA ASP A 8 -2.56 7.84 -2.66
C ASP A 8 -2.76 9.27 -3.22
N ASP A 9 -2.57 9.48 -4.52
CA ASP A 9 -2.84 10.77 -5.19
C ASP A 9 -4.35 11.09 -5.30
N GLY A 10 -5.20 10.12 -4.98
CA GLY A 10 -6.65 10.23 -5.05
C GLY A 10 -7.28 9.69 -6.33
N ILE A 11 -8.59 9.41 -6.23
CA ILE A 11 -9.37 8.70 -7.26
C ILE A 11 -9.35 9.38 -8.64
N TYR A 12 -9.21 10.69 -8.70
CA TYR A 12 -9.24 11.47 -9.94
C TYR A 12 -7.84 11.81 -10.49
N SER A 13 -6.77 11.24 -9.92
CA SER A 13 -5.43 11.49 -10.42
C SER A 13 -5.24 10.91 -11.83
N PRO A 14 -4.46 11.55 -12.70
CA PRO A 14 -4.21 11.04 -14.04
C PRO A 14 -3.43 9.71 -14.03
N GLY A 15 -2.59 9.50 -13.02
CA GLY A 15 -1.78 8.29 -12.87
C GLY A 15 -2.60 7.03 -12.66
N ILE A 16 -3.64 7.09 -11.80
CA ILE A 16 -4.51 5.92 -11.58
C ILE A 16 -5.29 5.56 -12.85
N ALA A 17 -5.72 6.57 -13.61
CA ALA A 17 -6.43 6.34 -14.87
C ALA A 17 -5.53 5.65 -15.91
N ALA A 18 -4.28 6.09 -16.04
CA ALA A 18 -3.29 5.48 -16.94
C ALA A 18 -2.96 4.04 -16.53
N LEU A 19 -2.77 3.79 -15.22
CA LEU A 19 -2.50 2.45 -14.70
C LEU A 19 -3.69 1.52 -14.92
N ALA A 20 -4.90 1.97 -14.63
CA ALA A 20 -6.13 1.17 -14.81
C ALA A 20 -6.39 0.82 -16.28
N GLU A 21 -6.08 1.73 -17.20
CA GLU A 21 -6.19 1.48 -18.65
C GLU A 21 -5.26 0.33 -19.07
N VAL A 22 -3.97 0.38 -18.70
CA VAL A 22 -3.03 -0.70 -19.04
C VAL A 22 -3.40 -2.00 -18.31
N ALA A 23 -3.81 -1.93 -17.04
CA ALA A 23 -4.23 -3.10 -16.28
C ALA A 23 -5.42 -3.84 -16.92
N SER A 24 -6.30 -3.12 -17.63
CA SER A 24 -7.46 -3.70 -18.32
C SER A 24 -7.09 -4.66 -19.44
N GLU A 25 -5.87 -4.61 -19.95
CA GLU A 25 -5.34 -5.56 -20.93
C GLU A 25 -5.06 -6.95 -20.30
N PHE A 26 -4.92 -7.03 -18.98
CA PHE A 26 -4.58 -8.25 -18.23
C PHE A 26 -5.78 -8.89 -17.53
N GLY A 27 -6.91 -8.21 -17.46
CA GLY A 27 -8.08 -8.75 -16.83
C GLY A 27 -9.16 -7.73 -16.51
N THR A 28 -10.11 -8.12 -15.67
CA THR A 28 -11.17 -7.22 -15.21
C THR A 28 -10.59 -6.30 -14.14
N VAL A 29 -10.77 -4.99 -14.31
CA VAL A 29 -10.26 -3.95 -13.42
C VAL A 29 -11.39 -3.33 -12.61
N ARG A 30 -11.12 -3.09 -11.33
CA ARG A 30 -11.90 -2.23 -10.46
C ARG A 30 -10.96 -1.22 -9.79
N VAL A 31 -11.35 0.05 -9.79
CA VAL A 31 -10.57 1.11 -9.14
C VAL A 31 -11.19 1.45 -7.80
N VAL A 32 -10.41 1.43 -6.72
CA VAL A 32 -10.82 1.87 -5.38
C VAL A 32 -9.71 2.72 -4.79
N ALA A 33 -9.98 4.01 -4.59
CA ALA A 33 -8.96 4.95 -4.15
C ALA A 33 -9.52 6.04 -3.22
N PRO A 34 -8.66 6.75 -2.48
CA PRO A 34 -9.08 7.84 -1.63
C PRO A 34 -9.81 8.94 -2.41
N ASP A 35 -10.80 9.55 -1.78
CA ASP A 35 -11.56 10.67 -2.34
C ASP A 35 -10.73 11.96 -2.51
N VAL A 36 -9.66 12.08 -1.74
CA VAL A 36 -8.66 13.17 -1.78
C VAL A 36 -7.25 12.60 -1.68
N GLU A 37 -6.27 13.40 -2.02
CA GLU A 37 -4.86 13.05 -1.87
C GLU A 37 -4.50 12.68 -0.43
N ARG A 38 -3.69 11.63 -0.26
CA ARG A 38 -3.22 11.06 1.00
C ARG A 38 -1.70 10.84 1.01
N SER A 39 -0.96 11.74 0.41
CA SER A 39 0.49 11.69 0.36
C SER A 39 1.12 11.66 1.75
N SER A 40 2.21 10.90 1.90
CA SER A 40 2.99 10.78 3.14
C SER A 40 2.22 10.25 4.36
N THR A 41 1.12 9.52 4.16
CA THR A 41 0.35 8.92 5.28
C THR A 41 0.94 7.60 5.77
N GLY A 42 1.92 7.05 5.07
CA GLY A 42 2.47 5.72 5.37
C GLY A 42 1.39 4.64 5.34
N HIS A 43 1.58 3.57 6.14
CA HIS A 43 0.61 2.48 6.24
C HIS A 43 -0.43 2.71 7.34
N ALA A 44 -1.06 3.89 7.32
CA ALA A 44 -2.14 4.20 8.24
C ALA A 44 -3.44 3.50 7.83
N ILE A 45 -4.23 3.10 8.83
CA ILE A 45 -5.59 2.57 8.68
C ILE A 45 -6.58 3.41 9.49
N THR A 46 -7.82 3.50 9.05
CA THR A 46 -8.87 4.25 9.73
C THR A 46 -9.68 3.33 10.63
N ALA A 47 -9.38 3.34 11.94
CA ALA A 47 -10.08 2.54 12.95
C ALA A 47 -11.07 3.35 13.82
N SER A 48 -10.99 4.69 13.79
CA SER A 48 -11.72 5.56 14.72
C SER A 48 -13.09 6.05 14.21
N ARG A 49 -13.44 5.75 12.95
CA ARG A 49 -14.69 6.16 12.31
C ARG A 49 -15.08 5.24 11.17
N PRO A 50 -16.36 5.17 10.80
CA PRO A 50 -16.80 4.42 9.62
C PRO A 50 -16.27 5.04 8.33
N LEU A 51 -16.06 4.19 7.33
CA LEU A 51 -15.63 4.56 5.98
C LEU A 51 -16.83 4.59 5.03
N SER A 52 -16.83 5.54 4.10
CA SER A 52 -17.78 5.59 3.00
C SER A 52 -17.17 4.94 1.75
N TYR A 53 -17.98 4.14 1.05
CA TYR A 53 -17.61 3.47 -0.20
C TYR A 53 -18.61 3.89 -1.28
N ARG A 54 -18.23 4.83 -2.14
CA ARG A 54 -19.16 5.47 -3.09
C ARG A 54 -18.75 5.22 -4.53
N VAL A 55 -19.69 4.77 -5.35
CA VAL A 55 -19.47 4.56 -6.77
C VAL A 55 -19.13 5.88 -7.48
N THR A 56 -18.21 5.79 -8.41
CA THR A 56 -17.85 6.84 -9.38
C THR A 56 -17.41 6.21 -10.69
N ASN A 57 -17.00 7.01 -11.66
CA ASN A 57 -16.51 6.54 -12.95
C ASN A 57 -15.19 7.22 -13.31
N ILE A 58 -14.24 6.46 -13.85
CA ILE A 58 -12.98 6.97 -14.37
C ILE A 58 -12.81 6.42 -15.78
N LYS A 59 -12.90 7.28 -16.79
CA LYS A 59 -12.75 6.90 -18.22
C LYS A 59 -13.56 5.64 -18.60
N GLY A 60 -14.78 5.51 -18.11
CA GLY A 60 -15.65 4.36 -18.40
C GLY A 60 -15.44 3.13 -17.50
N LEU A 61 -14.44 3.12 -16.63
CA LEU A 61 -14.19 2.03 -15.69
C LEU A 61 -14.99 2.19 -14.41
N THR A 62 -15.48 1.09 -13.85
CA THR A 62 -16.10 1.07 -12.53
C THR A 62 -15.08 1.46 -11.45
N ALA A 63 -15.39 2.52 -10.72
CA ALA A 63 -14.53 3.06 -9.71
C ALA A 63 -15.31 3.38 -8.42
N TYR A 64 -14.61 3.37 -7.29
CA TYR A 64 -15.16 3.68 -5.97
C TYR A 64 -14.22 4.61 -5.23
N ARG A 65 -14.78 5.70 -4.70
CA ARG A 65 -14.05 6.63 -3.84
C ARG A 65 -14.32 6.32 -2.37
N VAL A 66 -13.27 6.40 -1.56
CA VAL A 66 -13.29 6.10 -0.13
C VAL A 66 -12.75 7.30 0.64
N ASN A 67 -13.43 7.69 1.73
CA ASN A 67 -12.92 8.74 2.64
C ASN A 67 -11.86 8.21 3.62
N GLY A 68 -11.02 7.30 3.16
CA GLY A 68 -10.00 6.59 3.94
C GLY A 68 -8.59 6.75 3.38
N THR A 69 -7.70 5.94 3.90
CA THR A 69 -6.32 5.80 3.44
C THR A 69 -6.21 4.87 2.23
N PRO A 70 -5.06 4.83 1.53
CA PRO A 70 -4.82 3.83 0.49
C PRO A 70 -4.97 2.38 0.97
N ALA A 71 -4.51 2.07 2.19
CA ALA A 71 -4.68 0.76 2.80
C ALA A 71 -6.16 0.42 3.07
N ASP A 72 -6.96 1.39 3.54
CA ASP A 72 -8.41 1.24 3.69
C ASP A 72 -9.09 0.93 2.35
N CYS A 73 -8.66 1.61 1.28
CA CYS A 73 -9.20 1.39 -0.06
C CYS A 73 -8.98 -0.04 -0.55
N VAL A 74 -7.78 -0.59 -0.31
CA VAL A 74 -7.46 -1.98 -0.66
C VAL A 74 -8.30 -2.95 0.18
N SER A 75 -8.41 -2.72 1.49
CA SER A 75 -9.22 -3.57 2.38
C SER A 75 -10.68 -3.61 1.96
N LEU A 76 -11.31 -2.43 1.74
CA LEU A 76 -12.70 -2.34 1.29
C LEU A 76 -12.89 -2.88 -0.12
N GLY A 77 -11.97 -2.58 -1.04
CA GLY A 77 -12.02 -3.08 -2.41
C GLY A 77 -11.95 -4.59 -2.48
N SER A 78 -11.10 -5.22 -1.66
CA SER A 78 -10.98 -6.68 -1.56
C SER A 78 -12.20 -7.31 -0.90
N TYR A 79 -12.77 -6.67 0.13
CA TYR A 79 -14.00 -7.13 0.79
C TYR A 79 -15.21 -7.13 -0.17
N HIS A 80 -15.37 -6.05 -0.96
CA HIS A 80 -16.49 -5.91 -1.89
C HIS A 80 -16.31 -6.61 -3.24
N TRP A 81 -15.17 -7.21 -3.48
CA TRP A 81 -14.87 -7.88 -4.74
C TRP A 81 -14.15 -9.20 -4.50
N GLU A 82 -14.92 -10.23 -4.32
CA GLU A 82 -14.41 -11.57 -4.10
C GLU A 82 -13.34 -11.98 -5.13
N LYS A 83 -12.32 -12.69 -4.68
CA LYS A 83 -11.26 -13.28 -5.51
C LYS A 83 -10.45 -12.22 -6.30
N VAL A 84 -10.01 -11.16 -5.65
CA VAL A 84 -8.97 -10.29 -6.21
C VAL A 84 -7.68 -11.10 -6.36
N ASP A 85 -7.08 -11.08 -7.55
CA ASP A 85 -5.83 -11.81 -7.85
C ASP A 85 -4.60 -10.94 -7.60
N ALA A 86 -4.71 -9.64 -7.86
CA ALA A 86 -3.63 -8.68 -7.69
C ALA A 86 -4.15 -7.27 -7.39
N VAL A 87 -3.35 -6.53 -6.64
CA VAL A 87 -3.55 -5.10 -6.38
C VAL A 87 -2.39 -4.33 -7.01
N LEU A 88 -2.72 -3.36 -7.85
CA LEU A 88 -1.78 -2.40 -8.41
C LEU A 88 -2.01 -1.07 -7.74
N SER A 89 -0.96 -0.49 -7.17
CA SER A 89 -1.04 0.82 -6.51
C SER A 89 -0.20 1.85 -7.26
N GLY A 90 -0.82 2.93 -7.72
CA GLY A 90 -0.20 3.98 -8.52
C GLY A 90 -1.08 4.40 -9.70
N LEU A 91 -0.55 4.94 -10.84
CA LEU A 91 0.86 5.31 -10.99
C LEU A 91 1.12 6.58 -10.17
N ASN A 92 1.98 6.48 -9.19
CA ASN A 92 2.27 7.58 -8.27
C ASN A 92 3.06 8.71 -8.93
N ILE A 93 2.75 9.96 -8.56
CA ILE A 93 3.48 11.15 -8.95
C ILE A 93 4.62 11.39 -7.95
N GLY A 94 5.76 10.84 -8.21
CA GLY A 94 6.95 10.87 -7.34
C GLY A 94 7.49 9.49 -7.06
N LEU A 95 8.81 9.37 -6.97
CA LEU A 95 9.48 8.09 -6.76
C LEU A 95 9.40 7.66 -5.29
N ASN A 96 9.22 6.37 -5.07
CA ASN A 96 9.25 5.73 -3.76
C ASN A 96 10.49 4.83 -3.64
N LEU A 97 11.65 5.41 -3.30
CA LEU A 97 12.94 4.75 -3.27
C LEU A 97 13.43 4.52 -1.85
N GLY A 98 14.06 3.38 -1.62
CA GLY A 98 14.71 3.06 -0.35
C GLY A 98 13.81 3.22 0.86
N ASN A 99 14.31 3.86 1.91
CA ASN A 99 13.58 4.05 3.17
C ASN A 99 12.33 4.95 3.04
N SER A 100 12.19 5.74 1.94
CA SER A 100 10.99 6.55 1.72
C SER A 100 9.73 5.70 1.52
N THR A 101 9.89 4.43 1.17
CA THR A 101 8.78 3.45 1.10
C THR A 101 7.98 3.36 2.41
N GLY A 102 8.61 3.64 3.57
CA GLY A 102 7.95 3.64 4.88
C GLY A 102 6.89 4.75 5.04
N HIS A 103 7.02 5.86 4.30
CA HIS A 103 6.08 6.99 4.32
C HIS A 103 5.08 6.97 3.17
N SER A 104 5.28 6.11 2.18
CA SER A 104 4.48 6.07 0.96
C SER A 104 3.11 5.42 1.18
N GLY A 105 2.05 6.14 0.82
CA GLY A 105 0.70 5.58 0.73
C GLY A 105 0.53 4.60 -0.43
N THR A 106 1.23 4.83 -1.54
CA THR A 106 1.27 3.93 -2.70
C THR A 106 1.84 2.57 -2.32
N VAL A 107 3.00 2.56 -1.64
CA VAL A 107 3.62 1.31 -1.17
C VAL A 107 2.76 0.65 -0.09
N ALA A 108 2.13 1.45 0.78
CA ALA A 108 1.23 0.96 1.82
C ALA A 108 0.02 0.20 1.25
N ALA A 109 -0.60 0.69 0.18
CA ALA A 109 -1.70 -0.02 -0.49
C ALA A 109 -1.25 -1.38 -1.05
N ALA A 110 -0.08 -1.44 -1.71
CA ALA A 110 0.48 -2.71 -2.18
C ALA A 110 0.85 -3.65 -1.03
N LYS A 111 1.40 -3.11 0.07
CA LYS A 111 1.71 -3.87 1.28
C LYS A 111 0.44 -4.41 1.96
N GLN A 112 -0.63 -3.60 2.00
CA GLN A 112 -1.93 -4.05 2.53
C GLN A 112 -2.47 -5.24 1.74
N ALA A 113 -2.34 -5.24 0.41
CA ALA A 113 -2.69 -6.39 -0.42
C ALA A 113 -1.91 -7.64 -0.01
N ALA A 114 -0.60 -7.52 0.17
CA ALA A 114 0.25 -8.65 0.56
C ALA A 114 -0.09 -9.18 1.96
N LEU A 115 -0.46 -8.30 2.90
CA LEU A 115 -0.96 -8.70 4.24
C LEU A 115 -2.30 -9.44 4.17
N LEU A 116 -3.13 -9.16 3.15
CA LEU A 116 -4.38 -9.89 2.88
C LEU A 116 -4.15 -11.18 2.06
N GLY A 117 -2.90 -11.59 1.83
CA GLY A 117 -2.56 -12.77 1.04
C GLY A 117 -2.71 -12.57 -0.48
N LEU A 118 -2.88 -11.32 -0.94
CA LEU A 118 -2.97 -10.95 -2.34
C LEU A 118 -1.61 -10.49 -2.86
N ARG A 119 -1.44 -10.45 -4.17
CA ARG A 119 -0.26 -9.87 -4.79
C ARG A 119 -0.37 -8.34 -4.82
N GLY A 120 0.62 -7.64 -4.29
CA GLY A 120 0.71 -6.18 -4.28
C GLY A 120 1.87 -5.65 -5.13
N ILE A 121 1.59 -4.73 -6.05
CA ILE A 121 2.59 -4.07 -6.88
C ILE A 121 2.40 -2.56 -6.76
N ALA A 122 3.40 -1.87 -6.21
CA ALA A 122 3.45 -0.42 -6.17
C ALA A 122 4.21 0.10 -7.40
N LEU A 123 3.68 1.11 -8.08
CA LEU A 123 4.27 1.69 -9.28
C LEU A 123 4.37 3.21 -9.13
N SER A 124 5.57 3.76 -9.35
CA SER A 124 5.85 5.18 -9.15
C SER A 124 6.64 5.74 -10.33
N ALA A 125 6.26 6.92 -10.81
CA ALA A 125 6.92 7.66 -11.89
C ALA A 125 7.49 8.99 -11.37
N PRO A 126 8.47 9.61 -12.02
CA PRO A 126 9.02 10.89 -11.60
C PRO A 126 7.95 11.99 -11.59
N SER A 127 8.02 12.88 -10.62
CA SER A 127 7.21 14.08 -10.58
C SER A 127 7.56 15.04 -11.73
N GLY A 128 6.57 15.78 -12.20
CA GLY A 128 6.71 16.83 -13.22
C GLY A 128 5.65 17.90 -13.04
N VAL A 129 5.82 19.05 -13.68
CA VAL A 129 4.86 20.17 -13.59
C VAL A 129 3.52 19.79 -14.21
N GLU A 130 3.55 19.04 -15.31
CA GLU A 130 2.37 18.43 -15.94
C GLU A 130 2.69 16.94 -16.14
N PRO A 131 2.14 16.05 -15.31
CA PRO A 131 2.44 14.62 -15.42
C PRO A 131 1.80 14.03 -16.65
N ASP A 132 2.63 13.65 -17.63
CA ASP A 132 2.26 12.85 -18.79
C ASP A 132 2.65 11.39 -18.55
N PHE A 133 1.64 10.51 -18.52
CA PHE A 133 1.86 9.08 -18.29
C PHE A 133 1.82 8.24 -19.58
N GLU A 134 1.52 8.83 -20.71
CA GLU A 134 1.46 8.10 -21.99
C GLU A 134 2.78 7.39 -22.34
N PRO A 135 3.97 8.03 -22.18
CA PRO A 135 5.24 7.38 -22.45
C PRO A 135 5.54 6.18 -21.56
N PHE A 136 4.92 6.10 -20.37
CA PHE A 136 5.12 5.00 -19.43
C PHE A 136 4.25 3.78 -19.73
N LYS A 137 3.11 3.91 -20.43
CA LYS A 137 2.18 2.79 -20.68
C LYS A 137 2.85 1.56 -21.32
N PRO A 138 3.72 1.67 -22.34
CA PRO A 138 4.42 0.51 -22.88
C PRO A 138 5.31 -0.19 -21.86
N TRP A 139 5.94 0.56 -20.96
CA TRP A 139 6.79 0.05 -19.92
C TRP A 139 5.98 -0.58 -18.77
N ILE A 140 4.86 0.05 -18.36
CA ILE A 140 3.92 -0.53 -17.41
C ILE A 140 3.45 -1.90 -17.93
N ARG A 141 3.07 -2.00 -19.19
CA ARG A 141 2.68 -3.27 -19.82
C ARG A 141 3.75 -4.34 -19.68
N ARG A 142 5.01 -4.03 -19.98
CA ARG A 142 6.14 -4.98 -19.84
C ARG A 142 6.37 -5.38 -18.39
N VAL A 143 6.28 -4.45 -17.45
CA VAL A 143 6.39 -4.72 -16.01
C VAL A 143 5.28 -5.67 -15.56
N LEU A 144 4.03 -5.38 -15.94
CA LEU A 144 2.88 -6.20 -15.56
C LEU A 144 2.95 -7.60 -16.18
N GLN A 145 3.36 -7.72 -17.44
CA GLN A 145 3.61 -9.03 -18.08
C GLN A 145 4.60 -9.87 -17.28
N ARG A 146 5.67 -9.26 -16.76
CA ARG A 146 6.69 -9.95 -15.97
C ARG A 146 6.18 -10.32 -14.57
N LEU A 147 5.53 -9.38 -13.87
CA LEU A 147 5.19 -9.54 -12.47
C LEU A 147 3.90 -10.30 -12.23
N LEU A 148 2.88 -10.17 -13.07
CA LEU A 148 1.59 -10.84 -12.86
C LEU A 148 1.67 -12.36 -13.06
N GLY A 149 2.67 -12.86 -13.77
CA GLY A 149 2.93 -14.31 -13.92
C GLY A 149 3.68 -14.94 -12.75
N ASP A 150 4.44 -14.17 -11.95
CA ASP A 150 5.30 -14.71 -10.89
C ASP A 150 4.57 -14.70 -9.54
N VAL A 151 4.09 -15.88 -9.14
CA VAL A 151 3.35 -16.06 -7.87
C VAL A 151 4.25 -16.03 -6.62
N ARG A 152 5.58 -16.07 -6.78
CA ARG A 152 6.53 -16.08 -5.66
C ARG A 152 6.84 -14.67 -5.12
N LEU A 153 6.36 -13.62 -5.79
CA LEU A 153 6.61 -12.23 -5.44
C LEU A 153 5.32 -11.58 -4.91
N PRO A 154 5.06 -11.67 -3.60
CA PRO A 154 3.83 -11.13 -3.02
C PRO A 154 3.79 -9.60 -2.99
N LEU A 155 4.96 -8.95 -2.91
CA LEU A 155 5.07 -7.50 -2.82
C LEU A 155 6.29 -7.00 -3.60
N VAL A 156 6.04 -6.12 -4.59
CA VAL A 156 7.11 -5.50 -5.40
C VAL A 156 6.87 -4.00 -5.49
N ASN A 157 7.92 -3.23 -5.27
CA ASN A 157 7.98 -1.79 -5.50
C ASN A 157 8.69 -1.51 -6.82
N VAL A 158 8.05 -0.75 -7.71
CA VAL A 158 8.52 -0.44 -9.06
C VAL A 158 8.67 1.08 -9.20
N ASN A 159 9.84 1.53 -9.62
CA ASN A 159 10.08 2.95 -9.92
C ASN A 159 10.59 3.13 -11.35
N PHE A 160 9.95 4.03 -12.07
CA PHE A 160 10.29 4.36 -13.45
C PHE A 160 11.24 5.57 -13.48
N PRO A 161 12.35 5.54 -14.23
CA PRO A 161 13.10 6.73 -14.56
C PRO A 161 12.32 7.58 -15.58
N ARG A 162 12.77 8.84 -15.83
CA ARG A 162 12.14 9.69 -16.88
C ARG A 162 12.14 9.04 -18.26
N GLU A 163 13.27 8.45 -18.60
CA GLU A 163 13.53 7.81 -19.89
C GLU A 163 13.98 6.37 -19.64
N PRO A 164 13.03 5.42 -19.55
CA PRO A 164 13.37 4.04 -19.30
C PRO A 164 14.13 3.40 -20.47
N ARG A 165 15.27 2.77 -20.19
CA ARG A 165 16.07 1.99 -21.14
C ARG A 165 15.95 0.49 -20.95
N GLY A 166 15.35 0.05 -19.86
CA GLY A 166 15.15 -1.35 -19.49
C GLY A 166 14.68 -1.48 -18.06
N MET A 167 14.67 -2.70 -17.52
CA MET A 167 14.29 -2.97 -16.14
C MET A 167 15.29 -3.91 -15.48
N MET A 168 15.53 -3.73 -14.18
CA MET A 168 16.43 -4.57 -13.38
C MET A 168 15.90 -4.78 -11.96
N TRP A 169 16.30 -5.90 -11.37
CA TRP A 169 16.10 -6.14 -9.96
C TRP A 169 17.10 -5.31 -9.15
N ALA A 170 16.62 -4.62 -8.14
CA ALA A 170 17.40 -3.74 -7.30
C ALA A 170 17.09 -3.94 -5.83
N ARG A 171 18.06 -3.65 -4.95
CA ARG A 171 17.84 -3.57 -3.51
C ARG A 171 17.23 -2.22 -3.17
N ALA A 172 16.45 -2.15 -2.09
CA ALA A 172 16.07 -0.86 -1.53
C ALA A 172 17.34 -0.13 -1.04
N SER A 173 17.49 1.13 -1.42
CA SER A 173 18.57 1.99 -0.93
C SER A 173 18.35 2.31 0.55
N VAL A 174 19.43 2.29 1.34
CA VAL A 174 19.36 2.67 2.74
C VAL A 174 19.86 4.10 2.84
N ARG A 175 18.97 5.02 3.27
CA ARG A 175 19.34 6.39 3.56
C ARG A 175 19.43 6.58 5.06
N ARG A 176 20.49 7.21 5.52
CA ARG A 176 20.44 7.91 6.79
C ARG A 176 19.52 9.10 6.60
N TYR A 177 18.83 9.50 7.65
CA TYR A 177 17.85 10.58 7.62
C TYR A 177 18.43 11.81 6.90
N ASP A 178 17.77 12.26 5.86
CA ASP A 178 18.14 13.40 5.02
C ASP A 178 17.10 14.54 5.12
N GLY A 179 16.15 14.43 6.04
CA GLY A 179 15.15 15.45 6.31
C GLY A 179 15.74 16.65 7.04
N ARG A 180 15.33 17.85 6.64
CA ARG A 180 15.72 19.11 7.25
C ARG A 180 14.48 19.90 7.65
N ILE A 181 14.49 20.42 8.89
CA ILE A 181 13.45 21.35 9.34
C ILE A 181 13.93 22.78 9.03
N VAL A 182 13.11 23.51 8.26
CA VAL A 182 13.40 24.89 7.84
C VAL A 182 12.33 25.80 8.46
N PRO A 183 12.72 26.73 9.35
CA PRO A 183 11.79 27.72 9.88
C PRO A 183 11.48 28.78 8.83
N VAL A 184 10.21 29.18 8.74
CA VAL A 184 9.72 30.29 7.90
C VAL A 184 8.80 31.17 8.71
N LYS A 185 8.63 32.44 8.30
CA LYS A 185 7.65 33.37 8.89
C LYS A 185 6.42 33.44 8.01
N ASP A 186 5.24 33.38 8.61
CA ASP A 186 4.00 33.70 7.93
C ASP A 186 3.82 35.25 7.84
N PRO A 187 2.83 35.76 7.07
CA PRO A 187 2.55 37.19 6.95
C PRO A 187 2.24 37.88 8.28
N ALA A 188 1.81 37.14 9.31
CA ALA A 188 1.54 37.66 10.66
C ALA A 188 2.76 37.56 11.60
N GLY A 189 3.93 37.16 11.09
CA GLY A 189 5.19 37.06 11.83
C GLY A 189 5.32 35.79 12.69
N ARG A 190 4.39 34.84 12.63
CA ARG A 190 4.46 33.58 13.37
C ARG A 190 5.48 32.67 12.73
N THR A 191 6.25 31.93 13.55
CA THR A 191 7.21 30.94 13.05
C THR A 191 6.46 29.66 12.73
N LEU A 192 6.60 29.19 11.49
CA LEU A 192 6.18 27.89 10.98
C LEU A 192 7.41 27.08 10.59
N PHE A 193 7.25 25.78 10.41
CA PHE A 193 8.37 24.88 10.09
C PHE A 193 8.03 24.01 8.89
N TRP A 194 8.92 23.98 7.90
CA TRP A 194 8.85 23.03 6.79
C TRP A 194 9.75 21.84 7.07
N SER A 195 9.20 20.65 6.89
CA SER A 195 10.04 19.46 6.74
C SER A 195 10.40 19.31 5.27
N THR A 196 11.70 19.40 4.98
CA THR A 196 12.24 19.28 3.63
C THR A 196 13.16 18.07 3.55
N VAL A 197 13.37 17.56 2.35
CA VAL A 197 14.31 16.48 2.07
C VAL A 197 15.56 17.07 1.46
N VAL A 198 16.72 16.67 1.99
CA VAL A 198 18.02 17.01 1.40
C VAL A 198 18.41 15.92 0.42
N PRO A 199 18.70 16.23 -0.86
CA PRO A 199 19.16 15.23 -1.80
C PRO A 199 20.44 14.55 -1.30
N ILE A 200 20.52 13.21 -1.46
CA ILE A 200 21.74 12.45 -1.22
C ILE A 200 22.43 12.35 -2.58
N GLU A 201 23.70 12.74 -2.63
CA GLU A 201 24.47 12.87 -3.88
C GLU A 201 24.84 11.52 -4.49
N ASP A 202 25.16 10.53 -3.66
CA ASP A 202 25.62 9.22 -4.13
C ASP A 202 24.61 8.11 -3.87
N ALA A 203 24.44 7.24 -4.86
CA ALA A 203 23.65 6.02 -4.75
C ALA A 203 24.53 4.79 -4.96
N ASP A 204 24.47 3.84 -4.03
CA ASP A 204 25.20 2.57 -4.13
C ASP A 204 24.72 1.77 -5.35
N GLU A 205 25.67 1.21 -6.11
CA GLU A 205 25.38 0.37 -7.25
C GLU A 205 24.49 -0.83 -6.88
N GLY A 206 23.54 -1.14 -7.73
CA GLY A 206 22.57 -2.22 -7.51
C GLY A 206 21.39 -1.85 -6.61
N THR A 207 21.32 -0.60 -6.12
CA THR A 207 20.15 -0.10 -5.40
C THR A 207 19.09 0.46 -6.35
N ASP A 208 17.86 0.60 -5.85
CA ASP A 208 16.72 1.15 -6.60
C ASP A 208 16.95 2.60 -7.05
N ARG A 209 17.61 3.41 -6.22
CA ARG A 209 18.00 4.77 -6.55
C ARG A 209 19.02 4.79 -7.69
N TRP A 210 20.11 4.04 -7.54
CA TRP A 210 21.14 3.94 -8.58
C TRP A 210 20.54 3.45 -9.91
N ALA A 211 19.67 2.44 -9.85
CA ALA A 211 19.01 1.92 -11.04
C ALA A 211 18.24 3.01 -11.79
N VAL A 212 17.40 3.78 -11.06
CA VAL A 212 16.60 4.87 -11.65
C VAL A 212 17.49 5.99 -12.19
N GLU A 213 18.55 6.39 -11.48
CA GLU A 213 19.52 7.40 -11.93
C GLU A 213 20.25 6.95 -13.21
N GLN A 214 20.48 5.65 -13.37
CA GLN A 214 21.06 5.06 -14.57
C GLN A 214 20.04 4.78 -15.70
N GLY A 215 18.78 5.20 -15.56
CA GLY A 215 17.74 5.00 -16.57
C GLY A 215 17.11 3.60 -16.57
N TRP A 216 17.29 2.79 -15.52
CA TRP A 216 16.63 1.51 -15.38
C TRP A 216 15.34 1.63 -14.55
N ILE A 217 14.30 0.92 -14.97
CA ILE A 217 13.15 0.69 -14.11
C ILE A 217 13.61 -0.25 -12.99
N SER A 218 13.54 0.21 -11.74
CA SER A 218 13.88 -0.63 -10.60
C SER A 218 12.71 -1.51 -10.20
N LEU A 219 12.98 -2.79 -9.99
CA LEU A 219 12.06 -3.79 -9.44
C LEU A 219 12.61 -4.24 -8.09
N THR A 220 11.97 -3.84 -7.00
CA THR A 220 12.45 -4.13 -5.64
C THR A 220 11.45 -5.00 -4.89
N PRO A 221 11.74 -6.30 -4.67
CA PRO A 221 10.93 -7.13 -3.80
C PRO A 221 11.01 -6.62 -2.36
N LEU A 222 9.87 -6.45 -1.70
CA LEU A 222 9.82 -6.00 -0.32
C LEU A 222 9.40 -7.14 0.62
N ARG A 223 9.90 -7.11 1.86
CA ARG A 223 9.49 -8.02 2.93
C ARG A 223 8.30 -7.46 3.69
N LEU A 224 7.42 -8.35 4.15
CA LEU A 224 6.38 -8.03 5.12
C LEU A 224 6.93 -8.06 6.54
N ASP A 225 7.81 -9.01 6.82
CA ASP A 225 8.52 -9.12 8.08
C ASP A 225 9.75 -8.20 8.09
N PRO A 226 9.79 -7.17 8.96
CA PRO A 226 10.92 -6.26 9.08
C PRO A 226 12.01 -6.77 10.04
N THR A 227 11.91 -7.99 10.56
CA THR A 227 12.85 -8.52 11.53
C THR A 227 14.26 -8.62 10.93
N ASP A 228 15.25 -8.10 11.65
CA ASP A 228 16.66 -8.35 11.36
C ASP A 228 17.09 -9.65 12.06
N ASP A 229 17.10 -10.74 11.29
CA ASP A 229 17.41 -12.08 11.79
C ASP A 229 18.82 -12.20 12.37
N ALA A 230 19.78 -11.43 11.84
CA ALA A 230 21.15 -11.43 12.35
C ALA A 230 21.21 -10.79 13.74
N GLN A 231 20.64 -9.58 13.88
CA GLN A 231 20.56 -8.91 15.19
C GLN A 231 19.72 -9.68 16.19
N LEU A 232 18.64 -10.32 15.76
CA LEU A 232 17.82 -11.16 16.63
C LEU A 232 18.63 -12.37 17.16
N THR A 233 19.45 -12.97 16.32
CA THR A 233 20.33 -14.09 16.71
C THR A 233 21.37 -13.64 17.72
N ASP A 234 22.01 -12.50 17.47
CA ASP A 234 23.00 -11.91 18.38
C ASP A 234 22.37 -11.53 19.74
N ALA A 235 21.18 -10.92 19.69
CA ALA A 235 20.45 -10.55 20.90
C ALA A 235 20.07 -11.78 21.75
N ARG A 236 19.62 -12.87 21.13
CA ARG A 236 19.31 -14.13 21.80
C ARG A 236 20.54 -14.78 22.42
N ALA A 237 21.70 -14.66 21.78
CA ALA A 237 22.96 -15.16 22.33
C ALA A 237 23.45 -14.30 23.51
N ALA A 238 23.28 -12.98 23.41
CA ALA A 238 23.68 -12.05 24.47
C ALA A 238 22.76 -12.08 25.71
N TRP A 239 21.46 -12.34 25.47
CA TRP A 239 20.42 -12.46 26.48
C TRP A 239 19.63 -13.74 26.25
N PRO A 240 20.14 -14.91 26.66
CA PRO A 240 19.36 -16.14 26.62
C PRO A 240 18.10 -15.99 27.49
N PHE A 241 16.99 -16.47 26.98
CA PHE A 241 15.71 -16.48 27.73
C PHE A 241 15.92 -17.24 29.06
N ASP A 242 15.47 -16.63 30.15
CA ASP A 242 15.39 -17.31 31.46
C ASP A 242 14.18 -18.27 31.42
N ASP A 243 14.45 -19.56 31.26
CA ASP A 243 13.43 -20.59 31.14
C ASP A 243 12.49 -20.65 32.37
N GLU A 244 12.99 -20.31 33.58
CA GLU A 244 12.16 -20.24 34.80
C GLU A 244 11.12 -19.13 34.71
N MET A 245 11.49 -17.98 34.14
CA MET A 245 10.57 -16.84 33.94
C MET A 245 9.60 -17.09 32.81
N ALA A 246 10.01 -17.78 31.75
CA ALA A 246 9.16 -18.19 30.62
C ALA A 246 8.07 -19.19 31.07
N MET A 247 8.41 -20.14 31.95
CA MET A 247 7.46 -21.10 32.55
C MET A 247 6.44 -20.41 33.47
N ALA A 248 6.87 -19.40 34.23
CA ALA A 248 5.97 -18.64 35.12
C ALA A 248 4.98 -17.75 34.36
N LEU A 249 5.31 -17.32 33.10
CA LEU A 249 4.48 -16.48 32.26
C LEU A 249 3.66 -17.29 31.23
N SER A 250 3.87 -18.58 31.10
CA SER A 250 3.04 -19.42 30.23
C SER A 250 1.62 -19.47 30.81
N PRO A 251 0.60 -18.92 30.15
CA PRO A 251 -0.78 -19.16 30.56
C PRO A 251 -0.99 -20.66 30.54
N GLY A 252 -1.45 -21.21 31.68
CA GLY A 252 -1.73 -22.64 31.78
C GLY A 252 -2.48 -23.09 30.56
N THR A 253 -2.07 -24.19 29.98
CA THR A 253 -2.61 -24.78 28.74
C THR A 253 -4.12 -24.91 28.85
N SER A 254 -4.84 -23.86 28.42
CA SER A 254 -6.25 -23.99 28.10
C SER A 254 -6.30 -24.78 26.79
N SER A 255 -6.89 -25.94 26.83
CA SER A 255 -7.09 -26.84 25.70
C SER A 255 -7.66 -26.05 24.50
N PRO A 256 -7.20 -26.32 23.28
CA PRO A 256 -7.72 -25.66 22.06
C PRO A 256 -9.24 -25.82 21.87
N GLU A 257 -9.88 -26.73 22.60
CA GLU A 257 -11.29 -27.02 22.55
C GLU A 257 -12.16 -25.96 23.24
N ALA A 258 -11.65 -25.27 24.28
CA ALA A 258 -12.40 -24.23 24.98
C ALA A 258 -12.48 -22.89 24.21
N ALA A 259 -11.58 -22.65 23.26
CA ALA A 259 -11.56 -21.41 22.46
C ALA A 259 -12.52 -21.45 21.25
N ARG A 260 -13.02 -22.63 20.87
CA ARG A 260 -13.99 -22.77 19.77
C ARG A 260 -15.43 -22.53 20.17
N THR A 261 -15.83 -22.88 21.39
CA THR A 261 -17.20 -22.76 21.86
C THR A 261 -17.66 -21.34 22.19
N VAL A 262 -16.72 -20.42 22.52
CA VAL A 262 -17.07 -19.01 22.84
C VAL A 262 -17.27 -18.14 21.59
N ARG A 263 -16.73 -18.53 20.42
CA ARG A 263 -16.87 -17.72 19.19
C ARG A 263 -18.15 -18.01 18.41
N ASP A 264 -18.69 -19.20 18.55
CA ASP A 264 -19.90 -19.59 17.80
C ASP A 264 -21.20 -19.11 18.47
N ASP A 265 -21.20 -18.93 19.81
CA ASP A 265 -22.37 -18.46 20.54
C ASP A 265 -22.59 -16.93 20.49
N GLU A 266 -21.53 -16.12 20.31
CA GLU A 266 -21.69 -14.65 20.18
C GLU A 266 -22.06 -14.21 18.77
N ALA A 267 -21.75 -15.00 17.73
CA ALA A 267 -22.08 -14.68 16.33
C ALA A 267 -23.56 -14.90 16.03
N ASP A 268 -24.22 -15.82 16.69
CA ASP A 268 -25.65 -16.14 16.44
C ASP A 268 -26.62 -15.24 17.23
N ALA A 269 -26.18 -14.68 18.34
CA ALA A 269 -27.01 -13.78 19.16
C ALA A 269 -27.15 -12.35 18.62
N SER A 270 -26.26 -11.91 17.71
CA SER A 270 -26.30 -10.55 17.13
C SER A 270 -27.12 -10.43 15.84
N LEU A 271 -27.36 -11.55 15.15
CA LEU A 271 -28.09 -11.56 13.89
C LEU A 271 -29.62 -11.68 14.01
N THR A 272 -30.14 -12.03 15.19
CA THR A 272 -31.58 -12.20 15.41
C THR A 272 -32.30 -10.95 15.93
N LYS A 273 -31.60 -9.89 16.30
CA LYS A 273 -32.23 -8.65 16.85
C LYS A 273 -32.37 -7.50 15.87
N THR A 274 -31.84 -7.57 14.66
CA THR A 274 -31.94 -6.50 13.65
C THR A 274 -32.89 -6.77 12.48
N GLY A 275 -33.57 -7.91 12.46
CA GLY A 275 -34.51 -8.30 11.40
C GLY A 275 -35.96 -7.86 11.56
N ALA A 276 -36.34 -7.31 12.75
CA ALA A 276 -37.76 -7.08 13.06
C ALA A 276 -38.24 -5.61 12.94
N THR A 277 -37.36 -4.64 12.69
CA THR A 277 -37.74 -3.20 12.69
C THR A 277 -37.76 -2.53 11.32
N ALA A 278 -37.39 -3.23 10.25
CA ALA A 278 -37.40 -2.66 8.89
C ALA A 278 -38.64 -2.94 8.07
N ALA A 279 -39.53 -3.84 8.50
CA ALA A 279 -40.71 -4.23 7.76
C ALA A 279 -41.99 -3.42 8.14
N GLU A 280 -42.02 -2.72 9.27
CA GLU A 280 -43.21 -1.97 9.71
C GLU A 280 -43.25 -0.51 9.28
N ALA A 281 -42.14 0.03 8.76
CA ALA A 281 -42.07 1.44 8.34
C ALA A 281 -42.46 1.73 6.88
N ALA A 282 -42.81 0.70 6.10
CA ALA A 282 -43.14 0.83 4.67
C ALA A 282 -44.64 0.84 4.34
N GLN A 283 -45.57 0.81 5.35
CA GLN A 283 -47.02 0.81 5.11
C GLN A 283 -47.76 2.03 5.64
N ALA A 284 -47.08 3.10 6.04
CA ALA A 284 -47.77 4.34 6.41
C ALA A 284 -47.06 5.55 5.74
N LYS A 285 -47.29 5.72 4.41
CA LYS A 285 -47.52 6.99 3.70
C LYS A 285 -47.72 6.70 2.22
#